data_b30817dbc43922e4c561a51bd1914e3d
#
_entry.id   b30817dbc43922e4c561a51bd1914e3d
#
_cell.length_a   1.000
_cell.length_b   1.000
_cell.length_c   1.000
_cell.angle_alpha   90.00
_cell.angle_beta   90.00
_cell.angle_gamma   90.00
#
_symmetry.space_group_name_H-M   'P 1'
#
loop_
_entity.id
_entity.type
_entity.pdbx_description
1 polymer ?
#
loop_
_entity_poly.entity_id
_entity_poly.type
_entity_poly.pdbx_seq_one_letter_code
_entity_poly.pdbx_strand_id
1 'polypeptide(L)'
;MSDNALTTPFDTSFGDLRIRRVAGHIGGEVQNLKLSADLSREVIEQLNAALVKHKVLFFRGQDHLDDAAHQAFGARFGRTVAHPTVPSPTGTKLFELDASKGGGRADSWHTDVTFVDAFPKISILRGVKIPAYGGDTVWANTALAYERLPVQLKQLADQLWAVHSNDYDYGADRVQVEEERLRHHRNVFVSAVYEAEHPVVHVHPVSGERALLLGHFVKKLVGLSSGESARIFELLQNRVTRLENTVRWSWQQDDVAIWDNRATQHFAINDYGNQPRLVRRVTVHGEAAVAIDGQRSRTRSRPEATNDARIDEVISATA
;
A
#
# COMPACT_ATOMS: atom_id res chain seq x y z
N MET A 1 17.13 28.30 20.29
CA MET A 1 17.71 26.94 20.22
C MET A 1 17.33 26.34 18.89
N SER A 2 18.14 26.38 18.15
CA SER A 2 18.77 26.01 16.87
C SER A 2 17.88 25.28 15.87
N ASP A 3 17.55 26.00 14.80
CA ASP A 3 16.95 25.55 13.53
C ASP A 3 17.79 24.52 12.74
N ASN A 4 18.74 23.86 13.35
CA ASN A 4 19.70 22.99 12.67
C ASN A 4 19.15 21.59 12.36
N ALA A 5 17.98 21.22 12.88
CA ALA A 5 17.38 19.90 12.66
C ALA A 5 16.69 19.76 11.28
N LEU A 6 16.39 20.87 10.60
CA LEU A 6 15.71 20.88 9.29
C LEU A 6 16.67 20.88 8.10
N THR A 7 17.98 21.05 8.30
CA THR A 7 18.97 21.19 7.22
C THR A 7 19.80 19.94 6.95
N THR A 8 19.72 18.91 7.78
CA THR A 8 20.47 17.67 7.53
C THR A 8 19.65 16.74 6.62
N PRO A 9 20.24 16.16 5.56
CA PRO A 9 19.58 15.18 4.71
C PRO A 9 19.34 13.85 5.44
N PHE A 10 19.93 13.67 6.63
CA PHE A 10 19.83 12.44 7.40
C PHE A 10 18.90 12.62 8.62
N ASP A 11 18.10 11.59 8.86
CA ASP A 11 17.33 11.45 10.08
C ASP A 11 18.07 10.51 11.04
N THR A 12 18.46 11.02 12.17
CA THR A 12 19.23 10.31 13.22
C THR A 12 18.37 9.86 14.39
N SER A 13 17.04 9.91 14.26
CA SER A 13 16.11 9.61 15.35
C SER A 13 15.95 8.12 15.64
N PHE A 14 16.56 7.21 14.84
CA PHE A 14 16.29 5.77 14.85
C PHE A 14 17.56 4.95 15.17
N GLY A 15 18.22 5.25 16.27
CA GLY A 15 19.40 4.53 16.73
C GLY A 15 20.52 4.54 15.69
N ASP A 16 21.01 3.35 15.33
CA ASP A 16 22.11 3.18 14.37
C ASP A 16 21.66 3.18 12.90
N LEU A 17 20.35 3.27 12.63
CA LEU A 17 19.85 3.36 11.27
C LEU A 17 20.23 4.70 10.64
N ARG A 18 20.93 4.62 9.53
CA ARG A 18 21.27 5.79 8.71
C ARG A 18 20.20 6.00 7.65
N ILE A 19 19.29 6.93 7.92
CA ILE A 19 18.15 7.20 7.02
C ILE A 19 18.35 8.54 6.33
N ARG A 20 18.50 8.51 5.01
CA ARG A 20 18.53 9.70 4.16
C ARG A 20 17.09 10.05 3.74
N ARG A 21 16.66 11.28 4.00
CA ARG A 21 15.35 11.76 3.50
C ARG A 21 15.37 11.84 1.98
N VAL A 22 14.35 11.27 1.33
CA VAL A 22 14.21 11.28 -0.14
C VAL A 22 13.38 12.47 -0.59
N ALA A 23 12.31 12.80 0.15
CA ALA A 23 11.48 13.97 -0.09
C ALA A 23 11.15 14.69 1.24
N GLY A 24 10.53 15.86 1.15
CA GLY A 24 10.30 16.71 2.33
C GLY A 24 9.35 16.12 3.36
N HIS A 25 8.37 15.31 2.93
CA HIS A 25 7.26 14.87 3.79
C HIS A 25 7.00 13.36 3.77
N ILE A 26 7.75 12.62 2.97
CA ILE A 26 7.58 11.19 2.77
C ILE A 26 8.86 10.61 2.17
N GLY A 27 9.20 9.37 2.53
CA GLY A 27 10.31 8.61 1.96
C GLY A 27 11.63 8.79 2.71
N GLY A 28 12.13 7.66 3.20
CA GLY A 28 13.47 7.52 3.79
C GLY A 28 14.25 6.40 3.11
N GLU A 29 15.48 6.67 2.67
CA GLU A 29 16.40 5.64 2.18
C GLU A 29 17.28 5.19 3.34
N VAL A 30 17.13 3.91 3.71
CA VAL A 30 17.94 3.29 4.74
C VAL A 30 19.25 2.80 4.11
N GLN A 31 20.36 3.34 4.60
CA GLN A 31 21.68 3.02 4.09
C GLN A 31 22.38 1.99 4.98
N ASN A 32 23.27 1.19 4.34
CA ASN A 32 24.14 0.22 5.02
C ASN A 32 23.40 -0.85 5.86
N LEU A 33 22.15 -1.19 5.49
CA LEU A 33 21.42 -2.28 6.12
C LEU A 33 21.10 -3.36 5.07
N LYS A 34 21.53 -4.58 5.35
CA LYS A 34 21.10 -5.78 4.62
C LYS A 34 19.87 -6.36 5.32
N LEU A 35 18.76 -6.48 4.59
CA LEU A 35 17.50 -6.99 5.12
C LEU A 35 17.58 -8.51 5.35
N SER A 36 17.22 -8.97 6.54
CA SER A 36 17.23 -10.38 6.91
C SER A 36 16.21 -10.67 8.01
N ALA A 37 15.74 -11.90 8.08
CA ALA A 37 14.95 -12.38 9.20
C ALA A 37 15.78 -12.45 10.50
N ASP A 38 17.10 -12.47 10.42
CA ASP A 38 18.02 -12.55 11.56
C ASP A 38 18.33 -11.19 12.21
N LEU A 39 17.81 -10.08 11.66
CA LEU A 39 17.96 -8.77 12.27
C LEU A 39 17.45 -8.77 13.71
N SER A 40 18.16 -8.07 14.60
CA SER A 40 17.75 -8.00 16.00
C SER A 40 16.35 -7.40 16.17
N ARG A 41 15.73 -7.67 17.30
CA ARG A 41 14.42 -7.10 17.62
C ARG A 41 14.46 -5.57 17.62
N GLU A 42 15.53 -5.00 18.16
CA GLU A 42 15.71 -3.56 18.21
C GLU A 42 15.74 -2.92 16.80
N VAL A 43 16.46 -3.54 15.86
CA VAL A 43 16.51 -3.04 14.47
C VAL A 43 15.13 -3.11 13.82
N ILE A 44 14.35 -4.17 14.05
CA ILE A 44 12.98 -4.27 13.54
C ILE A 44 12.07 -3.20 14.18
N GLU A 45 12.20 -2.93 15.46
CA GLU A 45 11.45 -1.87 16.16
C GLU A 45 11.83 -0.48 15.61
N GLN A 46 13.12 -0.23 15.37
CA GLN A 46 13.60 1.00 14.73
C GLN A 46 13.06 1.16 13.30
N LEU A 47 13.05 0.08 12.52
CA LEU A 47 12.46 0.08 11.17
C LEU A 47 10.95 0.37 11.21
N ASN A 48 10.21 -0.22 12.15
CA ASN A 48 8.79 0.09 12.33
C ASN A 48 8.56 1.57 12.69
N ALA A 49 9.33 2.11 13.63
CA ALA A 49 9.24 3.52 14.04
C ALA A 49 9.59 4.47 12.86
N ALA A 50 10.64 4.14 12.12
CA ALA A 50 11.04 4.87 10.92
C ALA A 50 9.96 4.82 9.83
N LEU A 51 9.33 3.65 9.63
CA LEU A 51 8.25 3.46 8.66
C LEU A 51 7.04 4.32 9.02
N VAL A 52 6.64 4.36 10.28
CA VAL A 52 5.54 5.22 10.76
C VAL A 52 5.85 6.70 10.50
N LYS A 53 7.09 7.15 10.68
CA LYS A 53 7.51 8.55 10.43
C LYS A 53 7.60 8.88 8.96
N HIS A 54 8.34 8.07 8.20
CA HIS A 54 8.66 8.33 6.79
C HIS A 54 7.60 7.79 5.82
N LYS A 55 6.65 6.96 6.27
CA LYS A 55 5.56 6.32 5.50
C LYS A 55 6.04 5.30 4.47
N VAL A 56 7.22 5.48 3.87
CA VAL A 56 7.88 4.52 2.99
C VAL A 56 9.40 4.54 3.22
N LEU A 57 10.00 3.35 3.27
CA LEU A 57 11.45 3.15 3.39
C LEU A 57 11.97 2.43 2.15
N PHE A 58 13.13 2.87 1.66
CA PHE A 58 13.80 2.33 0.49
C PHE A 58 15.15 1.74 0.87
N PHE A 59 15.49 0.63 0.23
CA PHE A 59 16.75 -0.10 0.44
C PHE A 59 17.34 -0.46 -0.91
N ARG A 60 18.57 -0.03 -1.17
CA ARG A 60 19.34 -0.40 -2.36
C ARG A 60 20.10 -1.71 -2.16
N GLY A 61 20.35 -2.42 -3.27
CA GLY A 61 21.32 -3.50 -3.32
C GLY A 61 21.02 -4.67 -2.37
N GLN A 62 19.78 -5.17 -2.35
CA GLN A 62 19.35 -6.31 -1.55
C GLN A 62 19.42 -7.63 -2.34
N ASP A 63 20.51 -7.84 -3.08
CA ASP A 63 20.77 -8.95 -4.00
C ASP A 63 20.78 -10.33 -3.34
N HIS A 64 21.01 -10.39 -2.03
CA HIS A 64 21.00 -11.61 -1.22
C HIS A 64 19.57 -12.10 -0.88
N LEU A 65 18.53 -11.28 -1.10
CA LEU A 65 17.14 -11.67 -0.82
C LEU A 65 16.59 -12.54 -1.97
N ASP A 66 16.42 -13.80 -1.72
CA ASP A 66 15.54 -14.67 -2.50
C ASP A 66 14.08 -14.56 -2.00
N ASP A 67 13.19 -15.37 -2.54
CA ASP A 67 11.78 -15.35 -2.16
C ASP A 67 11.51 -15.83 -0.75
N ALA A 68 12.26 -16.85 -0.31
CA ALA A 68 12.14 -17.39 1.05
C ALA A 68 12.64 -16.38 2.09
N ALA A 69 13.80 -15.76 1.84
CA ALA A 69 14.36 -14.71 2.70
C ALA A 69 13.45 -13.48 2.74
N HIS A 70 12.86 -13.09 1.59
CA HIS A 70 11.91 -11.98 1.51
C HIS A 70 10.66 -12.24 2.36
N GLN A 71 10.08 -13.45 2.29
CA GLN A 71 8.94 -13.83 3.13
C GLN A 71 9.31 -13.92 4.62
N ALA A 72 10.44 -14.52 4.95
CA ALA A 72 10.92 -14.64 6.32
C ALA A 72 11.18 -13.26 6.94
N PHE A 73 11.77 -12.32 6.19
CA PHE A 73 11.91 -10.94 6.63
C PHE A 73 10.55 -10.26 6.85
N GLY A 74 9.60 -10.42 5.90
CA GLY A 74 8.26 -9.87 6.05
C GLY A 74 7.52 -10.36 7.30
N ALA A 75 7.73 -11.62 7.68
CA ALA A 75 7.15 -12.20 8.88
C ALA A 75 7.63 -11.55 10.19
N ARG A 76 8.76 -10.82 10.18
CA ARG A 76 9.25 -10.04 11.34
C ARG A 76 8.33 -8.85 11.69
N PHE A 77 7.50 -8.40 10.75
CA PHE A 77 6.53 -7.32 10.93
C PHE A 77 5.13 -7.84 11.33
N GLY A 78 4.93 -9.15 11.32
CA GLY A 78 3.68 -9.81 11.69
C GLY A 78 3.27 -10.93 10.72
N ARG A 79 2.07 -11.44 10.89
CA ARG A 79 1.54 -12.52 10.03
C ARG A 79 1.45 -12.09 8.57
N THR A 80 2.13 -12.80 7.68
CA THR A 80 2.03 -12.55 6.23
C THR A 80 0.76 -13.17 5.66
N VAL A 81 0.19 -12.51 4.64
CA VAL A 81 -1.04 -12.94 3.97
C VAL A 81 -0.85 -12.96 2.46
N ALA A 82 -1.51 -13.91 1.79
CA ALA A 82 -1.61 -13.94 0.34
C ALA A 82 -2.61 -12.88 -0.16
N HIS A 83 -2.55 -12.57 -1.45
CA HIS A 83 -3.57 -11.72 -2.08
C HIS A 83 -4.90 -12.51 -2.16
N PRO A 84 -6.07 -11.90 -1.83
CA PRO A 84 -7.33 -12.64 -1.73
C PRO A 84 -7.84 -13.20 -3.07
N THR A 85 -7.42 -12.63 -4.21
CA THR A 85 -7.94 -13.03 -5.53
C THR A 85 -6.84 -13.46 -6.50
N VAL A 86 -5.58 -13.05 -6.29
CA VAL A 86 -4.48 -13.39 -7.19
C VAL A 86 -3.70 -14.55 -6.62
N PRO A 87 -3.57 -15.66 -7.35
CA PRO A 87 -2.78 -16.81 -6.90
C PRO A 87 -1.33 -16.44 -6.63
N SER A 88 -0.79 -16.93 -5.53
CA SER A 88 0.64 -16.83 -5.23
C SER A 88 1.42 -17.91 -5.98
N PRO A 89 2.72 -17.69 -6.29
CA PRO A 89 3.59 -18.78 -6.74
C PRO A 89 3.56 -19.95 -5.75
N THR A 90 3.60 -21.18 -6.27
CA THR A 90 3.45 -22.41 -5.48
C THR A 90 4.34 -22.41 -4.23
N GLY A 91 3.74 -22.70 -3.09
CA GLY A 91 4.44 -22.77 -1.80
C GLY A 91 4.77 -21.41 -1.17
N THR A 92 4.26 -20.32 -1.70
CA THR A 92 4.53 -18.95 -1.20
C THR A 92 3.26 -18.19 -0.88
N LYS A 93 3.38 -17.05 -0.15
CA LYS A 93 2.35 -16.02 -0.01
C LYS A 93 2.72 -14.74 -0.76
N LEU A 94 3.63 -14.84 -1.72
CA LEU A 94 4.08 -13.73 -2.53
C LEU A 94 3.01 -13.32 -3.54
N PHE A 95 2.83 -12.03 -3.68
CA PHE A 95 2.11 -11.45 -4.81
C PHE A 95 3.12 -11.10 -5.91
N GLU A 96 2.99 -11.72 -7.09
CA GLU A 96 3.86 -11.50 -8.23
C GLU A 96 3.19 -10.58 -9.25
N LEU A 97 3.87 -9.52 -9.66
CA LEU A 97 3.50 -8.64 -10.75
C LEU A 97 4.54 -8.77 -11.86
N ASP A 98 4.18 -9.54 -12.88
CA ASP A 98 5.00 -9.78 -14.07
C ASP A 98 4.34 -9.11 -15.28
N ALA A 99 4.94 -8.03 -15.76
CA ALA A 99 4.42 -7.28 -16.90
C ALA A 99 4.39 -8.09 -18.20
N SER A 100 5.23 -9.14 -18.33
CA SER A 100 5.25 -10.00 -19.50
C SER A 100 4.05 -10.96 -19.59
N LYS A 101 3.38 -11.19 -18.45
CA LYS A 101 2.19 -12.07 -18.35
C LYS A 101 0.86 -11.31 -18.44
N GLY A 102 0.87 -10.05 -18.88
CA GLY A 102 -0.35 -9.22 -18.88
C GLY A 102 -0.85 -8.85 -17.47
N GLY A 103 -0.07 -9.15 -16.45
CA GLY A 103 -0.38 -8.83 -15.04
C GLY A 103 -0.59 -7.35 -14.84
N GLY A 104 -1.54 -7.00 -13.97
CA GLY A 104 -1.95 -5.63 -13.69
C GLY A 104 -0.75 -4.70 -13.45
N ARG A 105 -0.73 -3.57 -14.14
CA ARG A 105 0.37 -2.60 -14.03
C ARG A 105 0.26 -1.71 -12.80
N ALA A 106 -0.83 -1.82 -12.01
CA ALA A 106 -1.10 -1.03 -10.81
C ALA A 106 -0.93 0.49 -11.01
N ASP A 107 -1.30 0.96 -12.23
CA ASP A 107 -1.14 2.34 -12.70
C ASP A 107 -2.36 3.22 -12.33
N SER A 108 -2.81 3.07 -11.11
CA SER A 108 -3.83 3.91 -10.47
C SER A 108 -3.44 4.19 -9.03
N TRP A 109 -3.82 5.34 -8.49
CA TRP A 109 -3.58 5.67 -7.08
C TRP A 109 -4.41 4.78 -6.16
N HIS A 110 -3.77 3.97 -5.35
CA HIS A 110 -4.45 3.04 -4.45
C HIS A 110 -3.69 2.81 -3.14
N THR A 111 -4.43 2.41 -2.14
CA THR A 111 -3.97 1.71 -0.95
C THR A 111 -4.24 0.23 -1.17
N ASP A 112 -3.29 -0.64 -0.87
CA ASP A 112 -3.41 -2.08 -1.17
C ASP A 112 -4.61 -2.73 -0.50
N VAL A 113 -5.40 -3.48 -1.29
CA VAL A 113 -6.39 -4.47 -0.85
C VAL A 113 -7.47 -3.87 0.07
N THR A 114 -7.84 -2.62 -0.11
CA THR A 114 -8.87 -1.98 0.74
C THR A 114 -10.31 -2.47 0.47
N PHE A 115 -10.49 -3.40 -0.45
CA PHE A 115 -11.77 -4.09 -0.63
C PHE A 115 -12.04 -5.17 0.43
N VAL A 116 -11.12 -5.38 1.40
CA VAL A 116 -11.35 -6.15 2.64
C VAL A 116 -11.29 -5.23 3.85
N ASP A 117 -12.02 -5.55 4.89
CA ASP A 117 -12.15 -4.72 6.11
C ASP A 117 -10.85 -4.58 6.89
N ALA A 118 -10.07 -5.67 7.01
CA ALA A 118 -8.75 -5.70 7.64
C ALA A 118 -7.65 -5.75 6.57
N PHE A 119 -7.51 -4.65 5.80
CA PHE A 119 -6.52 -4.57 4.75
C PHE A 119 -5.07 -4.60 5.29
N PRO A 120 -4.08 -5.02 4.47
CA PRO A 120 -2.69 -5.12 4.91
C PRO A 120 -2.15 -3.84 5.55
N LYS A 121 -1.43 -3.96 6.66
CA LYS A 121 -0.81 -2.82 7.34
C LYS A 121 0.51 -2.39 6.71
N ILE A 122 1.28 -3.35 6.18
CA ILE A 122 2.60 -3.13 5.58
C ILE A 122 2.69 -3.95 4.30
N SER A 123 3.28 -3.36 3.28
CA SER A 123 3.68 -4.03 2.05
C SER A 123 5.19 -3.89 1.85
N ILE A 124 5.83 -4.96 1.39
CA ILE A 124 7.28 -5.05 1.13
C ILE A 124 7.45 -5.52 -0.31
N LEU A 125 7.91 -4.63 -1.18
CA LEU A 125 8.07 -4.88 -2.61
C LEU A 125 9.54 -5.00 -2.96
N ARG A 126 9.91 -6.09 -3.65
CA ARG A 126 11.25 -6.33 -4.17
C ARG A 126 11.27 -6.24 -5.68
N GLY A 127 12.20 -5.49 -6.24
CA GLY A 127 12.48 -5.42 -7.67
C GLY A 127 13.33 -6.61 -8.12
N VAL A 128 12.71 -7.59 -8.78
CA VAL A 128 13.41 -8.80 -9.28
C VAL A 128 13.99 -8.58 -10.66
N LYS A 129 13.22 -7.93 -11.54
CA LYS A 129 13.66 -7.51 -12.88
C LYS A 129 13.11 -6.13 -13.16
N ILE A 130 14.01 -5.19 -13.39
CA ILE A 130 13.66 -3.78 -13.54
C ILE A 130 13.99 -3.34 -14.96
N PRO A 131 13.12 -2.57 -15.62
CA PRO A 131 13.38 -1.97 -16.93
C PRO A 131 14.62 -1.07 -16.89
N ALA A 132 15.30 -0.89 -18.03
CA ALA A 132 16.45 0.00 -18.15
C ALA A 132 16.07 1.48 -17.92
N TYR A 133 14.81 1.84 -18.14
CA TYR A 133 14.20 3.16 -17.86
C TYR A 133 12.71 3.02 -17.64
N GLY A 134 12.11 3.96 -16.91
CA GLY A 134 10.70 3.97 -16.57
C GLY A 134 10.33 2.94 -15.49
N GLY A 135 9.04 2.73 -15.28
CA GLY A 135 8.52 1.78 -14.31
C GLY A 135 8.72 2.20 -12.84
N ASP A 136 8.93 3.47 -12.59
CA ASP A 136 9.05 4.03 -11.25
C ASP A 136 7.75 3.84 -10.45
N THR A 137 7.85 3.97 -9.15
CA THR A 137 6.66 4.01 -8.28
C THR A 137 6.63 5.33 -7.52
N VAL A 138 5.42 5.88 -7.37
CA VAL A 138 5.17 7.09 -6.58
C VAL A 138 4.33 6.74 -5.39
N TRP A 139 4.69 7.24 -4.20
CA TRP A 139 3.88 7.14 -2.99
C TRP A 139 3.41 8.52 -2.55
N ALA A 140 2.20 8.59 -1.99
CA ALA A 140 1.61 9.79 -1.41
C ALA A 140 1.31 9.59 0.06
N ASN A 141 1.55 10.62 0.89
CA ASN A 141 1.28 10.63 2.33
C ASN A 141 -0.16 11.05 2.61
N THR A 142 -1.02 10.08 2.94
CA THR A 142 -2.45 10.32 3.16
C THR A 142 -2.74 10.99 4.52
N ALA A 143 -1.84 10.85 5.50
CA ALA A 143 -1.95 11.53 6.78
C ALA A 143 -1.68 13.05 6.63
N LEU A 144 -0.60 13.41 5.96
CA LEU A 144 -0.30 14.82 5.68
C LEU A 144 -1.38 15.46 4.78
N ALA A 145 -1.92 14.70 3.84
CA ALA A 145 -3.02 15.16 2.99
C ALA A 145 -4.24 15.57 3.84
N TYR A 146 -4.61 14.74 4.84
CA TYR A 146 -5.66 15.08 5.80
C TYR A 146 -5.26 16.29 6.66
N GLU A 147 -4.05 16.30 7.21
CA GLU A 147 -3.57 17.39 8.08
C GLU A 147 -3.69 18.76 7.39
N ARG A 148 -3.41 18.82 6.09
CA ARG A 148 -3.46 20.04 5.26
C ARG A 148 -4.83 20.39 4.67
N LEU A 149 -5.86 19.61 4.96
CA LEU A 149 -7.22 19.97 4.55
C LEU A 149 -7.67 21.26 5.26
N PRO A 150 -8.39 22.15 4.58
CA PRO A 150 -9.18 23.21 5.24
C PRO A 150 -10.15 22.60 6.26
N VAL A 151 -10.45 23.35 7.32
CA VAL A 151 -11.30 22.85 8.42
C VAL A 151 -12.67 22.34 7.94
N GLN A 152 -13.26 23.00 6.95
CA GLN A 152 -14.56 22.60 6.37
C GLN A 152 -14.47 21.24 5.68
N LEU A 153 -13.37 20.96 4.97
CA LEU A 153 -13.16 19.67 4.33
C LEU A 153 -12.81 18.58 5.35
N LYS A 154 -12.11 18.90 6.44
CA LYS A 154 -11.90 17.95 7.55
C LYS A 154 -13.23 17.54 8.15
N GLN A 155 -14.08 18.52 8.52
CA GLN A 155 -15.39 18.26 9.10
C GLN A 155 -16.29 17.42 8.19
N LEU A 156 -16.24 17.64 6.89
CA LEU A 156 -16.95 16.81 5.91
C LEU A 156 -16.35 15.40 5.85
N ALA A 157 -15.04 15.28 5.65
CA ALA A 157 -14.38 13.99 5.47
C ALA A 157 -14.49 13.10 6.71
N ASP A 158 -14.45 13.67 7.90
CA ASP A 158 -14.55 12.99 9.20
C ASP A 158 -15.88 12.22 9.37
N GLN A 159 -16.93 12.60 8.64
CA GLN A 159 -18.26 11.99 8.72
C GLN A 159 -18.55 11.01 7.57
N LEU A 160 -17.67 10.95 6.57
CA LEU A 160 -17.90 10.15 5.37
C LEU A 160 -17.42 8.71 5.54
N TRP A 161 -18.18 7.80 4.95
CA TRP A 161 -17.83 6.41 4.76
C TRP A 161 -17.81 6.07 3.28
N ALA A 162 -16.96 5.15 2.86
CA ALA A 162 -16.80 4.72 1.49
C ALA A 162 -16.93 3.21 1.35
N VAL A 163 -17.62 2.76 0.31
CA VAL A 163 -17.59 1.37 -0.14
C VAL A 163 -16.40 1.18 -1.04
N HIS A 164 -15.52 0.25 -0.69
CA HIS A 164 -14.41 -0.20 -1.51
C HIS A 164 -14.71 -1.56 -2.11
N SER A 165 -14.40 -1.77 -3.38
CA SER A 165 -14.64 -3.01 -4.11
C SER A 165 -13.50 -3.30 -5.08
N ASN A 166 -13.19 -4.59 -5.28
CA ASN A 166 -12.29 -5.02 -6.35
C ASN A 166 -13.01 -5.17 -7.71
N ASP A 167 -14.33 -5.10 -7.73
CA ASP A 167 -15.16 -5.12 -8.95
C ASP A 167 -15.16 -3.79 -9.69
N TYR A 168 -14.88 -2.69 -8.98
CA TYR A 168 -14.86 -1.36 -9.52
C TYR A 168 -13.48 -0.99 -10.08
N ASP A 169 -13.35 -0.99 -11.39
CA ASP A 169 -12.16 -0.50 -12.08
C ASP A 169 -12.39 0.95 -12.54
N TYR A 170 -11.83 1.91 -11.77
CA TYR A 170 -11.82 3.33 -12.16
C TYR A 170 -11.05 3.57 -13.48
N GLY A 171 -10.22 2.60 -13.88
CA GLY A 171 -9.49 2.63 -15.16
C GLY A 171 -10.32 2.18 -16.36
N ALA A 172 -11.49 1.55 -16.16
CA ALA A 172 -12.36 1.09 -17.24
C ALA A 172 -12.94 2.23 -18.09
N ASP A 173 -13.03 3.44 -17.52
CA ASP A 173 -13.45 4.65 -18.25
C ASP A 173 -12.33 5.31 -19.07
N ARG A 174 -11.08 4.84 -18.94
CA ARG A 174 -9.98 5.31 -19.78
C ARG A 174 -9.99 4.53 -21.11
N VAL A 175 -10.54 5.17 -22.12
CA VAL A 175 -10.52 4.77 -23.53
C VAL A 175 -9.11 4.36 -23.95
N GLN A 176 -8.84 3.06 -24.12
CA GLN A 176 -7.67 2.35 -24.64
C GLN A 176 -6.99 1.37 -23.64
N VAL A 177 -7.76 0.62 -22.86
CA VAL A 177 -7.21 -0.57 -22.20
C VAL A 177 -7.28 -1.72 -23.23
N GLU A 178 -6.15 -2.34 -23.55
CA GLU A 178 -6.10 -3.51 -24.42
C GLU A 178 -7.07 -4.59 -23.92
N GLU A 179 -7.84 -5.20 -24.82
CA GLU A 179 -8.90 -6.18 -24.51
C GLU A 179 -8.38 -7.38 -23.70
N GLU A 180 -7.09 -7.70 -23.85
CA GLU A 180 -6.40 -8.76 -23.13
C GLU A 180 -6.16 -8.40 -21.65
N ARG A 181 -5.88 -7.15 -21.34
CA ARG A 181 -5.75 -6.64 -19.96
C ARG A 181 -7.09 -6.66 -19.23
N LEU A 182 -8.16 -6.29 -19.90
CA LEU A 182 -9.53 -6.37 -19.37
C LEU A 182 -9.93 -7.81 -19.09
N ARG A 183 -9.58 -8.75 -19.96
CA ARG A 183 -9.84 -10.18 -19.76
C ARG A 183 -9.04 -10.73 -18.57
N HIS A 184 -7.76 -10.40 -18.48
CA HIS A 184 -6.93 -10.82 -17.35
C HIS A 184 -7.45 -10.24 -16.03
N HIS A 185 -7.78 -8.96 -15.99
CA HIS A 185 -8.37 -8.31 -14.82
C HIS A 185 -9.65 -9.02 -14.36
N ARG A 186 -10.59 -9.26 -15.29
CA ARG A 186 -11.85 -9.97 -14.97
C ARG A 186 -11.63 -11.41 -14.51
N ASN A 187 -10.77 -12.14 -15.17
CA ASN A 187 -10.60 -13.57 -14.90
C ASN A 187 -9.77 -13.86 -13.64
N VAL A 188 -8.90 -12.97 -13.23
CA VAL A 188 -7.99 -13.18 -12.10
C VAL A 188 -8.36 -12.27 -10.93
N PHE A 189 -8.36 -10.96 -11.14
CA PHE A 189 -8.53 -9.99 -10.06
C PHE A 189 -9.98 -9.89 -9.57
N VAL A 190 -10.96 -10.00 -10.46
CA VAL A 190 -12.41 -9.95 -10.18
C VAL A 190 -13.05 -11.34 -10.15
N SER A 191 -12.24 -12.41 -10.13
CA SER A 191 -12.76 -13.79 -10.03
C SER A 191 -13.69 -14.03 -8.86
N ALA A 192 -13.51 -13.22 -7.80
CA ALA A 192 -14.34 -13.18 -6.61
C ALA A 192 -14.51 -11.72 -6.16
N VAL A 193 -15.76 -11.27 -5.95
CA VAL A 193 -16.06 -9.90 -5.54
C VAL A 193 -16.01 -9.75 -4.03
N TYR A 194 -15.16 -8.85 -3.57
CA TYR A 194 -15.04 -8.41 -2.19
C TYR A 194 -15.49 -6.96 -2.08
N GLU A 195 -16.28 -6.67 -1.06
CA GLU A 195 -16.64 -5.30 -0.70
C GLU A 195 -16.46 -5.07 0.79
N ALA A 196 -15.83 -3.96 1.13
CA ALA A 196 -15.71 -3.47 2.49
C ALA A 196 -16.18 -2.02 2.59
N GLU A 197 -16.62 -1.63 3.76
CA GLU A 197 -16.98 -0.24 4.06
C GLU A 197 -15.99 0.31 5.07
N HIS A 198 -15.36 1.42 4.71
CA HIS A 198 -14.35 2.10 5.49
C HIS A 198 -14.72 3.55 5.78
N PRO A 199 -14.28 4.09 6.93
CA PRO A 199 -14.31 5.54 7.12
C PRO A 199 -13.35 6.20 6.12
N VAL A 200 -13.77 7.34 5.53
CA VAL A 200 -12.90 8.13 4.65
C VAL A 200 -11.71 8.70 5.42
N VAL A 201 -11.88 8.96 6.71
CA VAL A 201 -10.80 9.33 7.64
C VAL A 201 -10.69 8.27 8.72
N HIS A 202 -9.54 7.62 8.80
CA HIS A 202 -9.25 6.69 9.88
C HIS A 202 -8.12 7.19 10.77
N VAL A 203 -8.08 6.68 12.01
CA VAL A 203 -7.01 6.94 12.96
C VAL A 203 -5.94 5.87 12.82
N HIS A 204 -4.71 6.28 12.55
CA HIS A 204 -3.59 5.35 12.44
C HIS A 204 -3.28 4.71 13.80
N PRO A 205 -3.28 3.38 13.94
CA PRO A 205 -3.27 2.71 15.25
C PRO A 205 -1.97 2.89 16.05
N VAL A 206 -0.88 3.31 15.39
CA VAL A 206 0.43 3.47 16.04
C VAL A 206 0.75 4.96 16.30
N SER A 207 0.56 5.82 15.29
CA SER A 207 0.91 7.25 15.41
C SER A 207 -0.22 8.13 15.95
N GLY A 208 -1.49 7.65 15.88
CA GLY A 208 -2.66 8.46 16.20
C GLY A 208 -3.00 9.51 15.13
N GLU A 209 -2.21 9.61 14.06
CA GLU A 209 -2.50 10.52 12.94
C GLU A 209 -3.81 10.13 12.26
N ARG A 210 -4.56 11.12 11.80
CA ARG A 210 -5.70 10.89 10.91
C ARG A 210 -5.22 10.82 9.47
N ALA A 211 -5.67 9.81 8.72
CA ALA A 211 -5.28 9.59 7.34
C ALA A 211 -6.51 9.40 6.44
N LEU A 212 -6.41 9.87 5.19
CA LEU A 212 -7.45 9.67 4.18
C LEU A 212 -7.36 8.26 3.59
N LEU A 213 -8.42 7.49 3.71
CA LEU A 213 -8.55 6.16 3.12
C LEU A 213 -9.44 6.23 1.88
N LEU A 214 -8.80 6.51 0.75
CA LEU A 214 -9.40 6.72 -0.57
C LEU A 214 -8.65 5.89 -1.63
N GLY A 215 -8.78 6.27 -2.89
CA GLY A 215 -8.06 5.68 -4.01
C GLY A 215 -8.93 4.78 -4.88
N HIS A 216 -8.26 4.04 -5.75
CA HIS A 216 -8.86 3.27 -6.85
C HIS A 216 -10.04 2.37 -6.45
N PHE A 217 -9.99 1.74 -5.29
CA PHE A 217 -11.03 0.78 -4.88
C PHE A 217 -12.31 1.44 -4.36
N VAL A 218 -12.36 2.77 -4.21
CA VAL A 218 -13.59 3.46 -3.79
C VAL A 218 -14.63 3.39 -4.90
N LYS A 219 -15.69 2.63 -4.64
CA LYS A 219 -16.85 2.49 -5.53
C LYS A 219 -17.83 3.65 -5.38
N LYS A 220 -18.05 4.08 -4.14
CA LYS A 220 -18.95 5.21 -3.81
C LYS A 220 -18.78 5.66 -2.36
N LEU A 221 -19.17 6.88 -2.08
CA LEU A 221 -19.38 7.37 -0.72
C LEU A 221 -20.79 7.00 -0.25
N VAL A 222 -20.90 6.53 0.99
CA VAL A 222 -22.17 6.05 1.56
C VAL A 222 -23.12 7.22 1.77
N GLY A 223 -24.40 7.02 1.42
CA GLY A 223 -25.46 8.00 1.63
C GLY A 223 -25.52 9.13 0.59
N LEU A 224 -24.59 9.13 -0.40
CA LEU A 224 -24.57 10.14 -1.44
C LEU A 224 -24.99 9.58 -2.81
N SER A 225 -25.54 10.43 -3.67
CA SER A 225 -25.74 10.10 -5.07
C SER A 225 -24.39 9.88 -5.79
N SER A 226 -24.40 9.20 -6.93
CA SER A 226 -23.17 8.94 -7.70
C SER A 226 -22.46 10.23 -8.10
N GLY A 227 -23.21 11.27 -8.49
CA GLY A 227 -22.63 12.56 -8.89
C GLY A 227 -22.00 13.33 -7.73
N GLU A 228 -22.61 13.30 -6.53
CA GLU A 228 -22.04 13.92 -5.32
C GLU A 228 -20.81 13.13 -4.87
N SER A 229 -20.92 11.81 -4.83
CA SER A 229 -19.83 10.91 -4.47
C SER A 229 -18.58 11.17 -5.34
N ALA A 230 -18.74 11.21 -6.66
CA ALA A 230 -17.62 11.44 -7.58
C ALA A 230 -16.93 12.79 -7.34
N ARG A 231 -17.69 13.87 -7.17
CA ARG A 231 -17.13 15.23 -6.95
C ARG A 231 -16.39 15.34 -5.61
N ILE A 232 -16.96 14.78 -4.53
CA ILE A 232 -16.32 14.81 -3.21
C ILE A 232 -15.09 13.91 -3.20
N PHE A 233 -15.17 12.72 -3.79
CA PHE A 233 -14.03 11.83 -3.96
C PHE A 233 -12.88 12.55 -4.69
N GLU A 234 -13.15 13.14 -5.85
CA GLU A 234 -12.15 13.86 -6.65
C GLU A 234 -11.52 15.01 -5.86
N LEU A 235 -12.34 15.81 -5.17
CA LEU A 235 -11.87 16.92 -4.34
C LEU A 235 -10.88 16.48 -3.27
N LEU A 236 -11.17 15.37 -2.57
CA LEU A 236 -10.31 14.83 -1.51
C LEU A 236 -9.10 14.08 -2.10
N GLN A 237 -9.29 13.28 -3.16
CA GLN A 237 -8.22 12.53 -3.81
C GLN A 237 -7.15 13.47 -4.41
N ASN A 238 -7.54 14.59 -4.99
CA ASN A 238 -6.61 15.61 -5.48
C ASN A 238 -5.76 16.25 -4.38
N ARG A 239 -6.16 16.17 -3.11
CA ARG A 239 -5.33 16.58 -1.97
C ARG A 239 -4.27 15.55 -1.63
N VAL A 240 -4.58 14.26 -1.77
CA VAL A 240 -3.64 13.16 -1.55
C VAL A 240 -2.49 13.22 -2.56
N THR A 241 -2.82 13.42 -3.83
CA THR A 241 -1.88 13.27 -4.95
C THR A 241 -1.12 14.55 -5.35
N ARG A 242 -1.14 15.58 -4.51
CA ARG A 242 -0.32 16.78 -4.72
C ARG A 242 1.16 16.43 -4.75
N LEU A 243 1.90 17.01 -5.67
CA LEU A 243 3.32 16.71 -5.88
C LEU A 243 4.16 16.89 -4.61
N GLU A 244 3.88 17.93 -3.81
CA GLU A 244 4.58 18.21 -2.55
C GLU A 244 4.32 17.14 -1.47
N ASN A 245 3.33 16.29 -1.69
CA ASN A 245 2.90 15.24 -0.79
C ASN A 245 3.40 13.85 -1.22
N THR A 246 4.23 13.80 -2.26
CA THR A 246 4.66 12.55 -2.89
C THR A 246 6.16 12.34 -2.83
N VAL A 247 6.56 11.09 -3.00
CA VAL A 247 7.94 10.68 -3.30
C VAL A 247 7.90 9.73 -4.48
N ARG A 248 8.81 9.92 -5.43
CA ARG A 248 9.04 9.05 -6.58
C ARG A 248 10.33 8.26 -6.38
N TRP A 249 10.27 6.94 -6.61
CA TRP A 249 11.41 6.05 -6.54
C TRP A 249 11.70 5.45 -7.91
N SER A 250 12.90 5.71 -8.40
CA SER A 250 13.43 5.06 -9.59
C SER A 250 14.12 3.77 -9.18
N TRP A 251 13.54 2.66 -9.61
CA TRP A 251 13.95 1.33 -9.23
C TRP A 251 15.29 0.94 -9.87
N GLN A 252 16.08 0.23 -9.09
CA GLN A 252 17.19 -0.59 -9.56
C GLN A 252 16.87 -2.05 -9.23
N GLN A 253 17.53 -2.98 -9.94
CA GLN A 253 17.40 -4.39 -9.59
C GLN A 253 17.82 -4.62 -8.13
N ASP A 254 17.13 -5.51 -7.45
CA ASP A 254 17.34 -5.84 -6.05
C ASP A 254 17.08 -4.71 -5.05
N ASP A 255 16.40 -3.64 -5.47
CA ASP A 255 15.84 -2.68 -4.54
C ASP A 255 14.65 -3.27 -3.78
N VAL A 256 14.48 -2.81 -2.54
CA VAL A 256 13.29 -3.10 -1.73
C VAL A 256 12.66 -1.79 -1.28
N ALA A 257 11.33 -1.71 -1.36
CA ALA A 257 10.54 -0.66 -0.74
C ALA A 257 9.57 -1.26 0.29
N ILE A 258 9.50 -0.64 1.47
CA ILE A 258 8.57 -1.01 2.54
C ILE A 258 7.68 0.19 2.80
N TRP A 259 6.36 0.05 2.76
CA TRP A 259 5.46 1.17 3.07
C TRP A 259 4.40 0.81 4.09
N ASP A 260 4.04 1.82 4.89
CA ASP A 260 2.87 1.77 5.77
C ASP A 260 1.61 1.99 4.91
N ASN A 261 0.95 0.90 4.62
CA ASN A 261 -0.23 0.90 3.77
C ASN A 261 -1.43 1.64 4.40
N ARG A 262 -1.38 1.87 5.73
CA ARG A 262 -2.42 2.60 6.47
C ARG A 262 -2.33 4.13 6.31
N ALA A 263 -1.18 4.64 5.84
CA ALA A 263 -0.92 6.06 5.71
C ALA A 263 -0.40 6.47 4.34
N THR A 264 -0.52 5.58 3.34
CA THR A 264 -0.05 5.85 1.97
C THR A 264 -1.03 5.38 0.91
N GLN A 265 -1.00 6.06 -0.22
CA GLN A 265 -1.39 5.53 -1.52
C GLN A 265 -0.15 5.43 -2.40
N HIS A 266 -0.20 4.57 -3.42
CA HIS A 266 0.88 4.48 -4.40
C HIS A 266 0.36 4.27 -5.81
N PHE A 267 1.25 4.52 -6.78
CA PHE A 267 0.99 4.47 -8.21
C PHE A 267 2.23 3.92 -8.92
N ALA A 268 2.12 2.83 -9.66
CA ALA A 268 3.18 2.32 -10.52
C ALA A 268 3.12 3.00 -11.88
N ILE A 269 4.17 3.75 -12.24
CA ILE A 269 4.22 4.48 -13.51
C ILE A 269 4.40 3.48 -14.66
N ASN A 270 3.50 3.53 -15.63
CA ASN A 270 3.45 2.62 -16.76
C ASN A 270 4.06 3.28 -18.01
N ASP A 271 5.35 3.63 -17.96
CA ASP A 271 6.09 4.35 -19.01
C ASP A 271 7.30 3.56 -19.56
N TYR A 272 7.37 2.26 -19.28
CA TYR A 272 8.49 1.38 -19.68
C TYR A 272 8.21 0.52 -20.93
N GLY A 273 7.08 0.75 -21.61
CA GLY A 273 6.70 0.04 -22.84
C GLY A 273 6.62 -1.47 -22.64
N ASN A 274 7.25 -2.23 -23.53
CA ASN A 274 7.29 -3.70 -23.50
C ASN A 274 8.53 -4.26 -22.79
N GLN A 275 9.29 -3.43 -22.05
CA GLN A 275 10.42 -3.92 -21.29
C GLN A 275 9.97 -4.88 -20.19
N PRO A 276 10.73 -5.93 -19.90
CA PRO A 276 10.39 -6.86 -18.83
C PRO A 276 10.47 -6.17 -17.47
N ARG A 277 9.42 -6.31 -16.68
CA ARG A 277 9.35 -5.84 -15.29
C ARG A 277 8.72 -6.91 -14.43
N LEU A 278 9.48 -7.39 -13.44
CA LEU A 278 9.02 -8.37 -12.45
C LEU A 278 9.30 -7.81 -11.06
N VAL A 279 8.25 -7.68 -10.27
CA VAL A 279 8.35 -7.34 -8.85
C VAL A 279 7.56 -8.35 -8.02
N ARG A 280 8.02 -8.58 -6.79
CA ARG A 280 7.38 -9.48 -5.83
C ARG A 280 7.09 -8.77 -4.53
N ARG A 281 5.91 -8.99 -3.99
CA ARG A 281 5.44 -8.32 -2.79
C ARG A 281 5.07 -9.33 -1.70
N VAL A 282 5.51 -9.06 -0.49
CA VAL A 282 4.98 -9.63 0.75
C VAL A 282 4.05 -8.62 1.39
N THR A 283 2.89 -9.06 1.86
CA THR A 283 1.97 -8.23 2.62
C THR A 283 1.79 -8.75 4.03
N VAL A 284 1.75 -7.84 5.00
CA VAL A 284 1.55 -8.16 6.41
C VAL A 284 0.12 -7.82 6.81
N HIS A 285 -0.56 -8.76 7.42
CA HIS A 285 -1.95 -8.62 7.88
C HIS A 285 -2.12 -7.36 8.72
N GLY A 286 -3.19 -6.63 8.44
CA GLY A 286 -3.60 -5.45 9.19
C GLY A 286 -4.81 -5.69 10.09
N GLU A 287 -5.37 -4.59 10.56
CA GLU A 287 -6.57 -4.55 11.38
C GLU A 287 -7.65 -3.71 10.68
N ALA A 288 -8.90 -3.90 11.05
CA ALA A 288 -9.99 -3.06 10.56
C ALA A 288 -9.72 -1.59 10.94
N ALA A 289 -9.77 -0.70 9.95
CA ALA A 289 -9.55 0.73 10.19
C ALA A 289 -10.59 1.28 11.17
N VAL A 290 -10.15 2.21 12.02
CA VAL A 290 -10.97 2.82 13.07
C VAL A 290 -11.24 4.27 12.71
N ALA A 291 -12.50 4.66 12.64
CA ALA A 291 -12.94 6.04 12.46
C ALA A 291 -12.65 6.89 13.72
N ILE A 292 -12.76 8.20 13.61
CA ILE A 292 -12.53 9.14 14.71
C ILE A 292 -13.52 8.98 15.87
N ASP A 293 -14.69 8.41 15.62
CA ASP A 293 -15.74 8.11 16.61
C ASP A 293 -15.61 6.68 17.19
N GLY A 294 -14.57 5.92 16.80
CA GLY A 294 -14.30 4.56 17.25
C GLY A 294 -15.02 3.46 16.46
N GLN A 295 -15.87 3.78 15.49
CA GLN A 295 -16.46 2.78 14.61
C GLN A 295 -15.38 2.13 13.74
N ARG A 296 -15.55 0.84 13.42
CA ARG A 296 -14.57 0.07 12.64
C ARG A 296 -15.08 -0.22 11.23
N SER A 297 -14.14 -0.38 10.32
CA SER A 297 -14.41 -0.94 8.99
C SER A 297 -15.15 -2.26 9.09
N ARG A 298 -15.98 -2.55 8.09
CA ARG A 298 -16.82 -3.75 8.06
C ARG A 298 -16.87 -4.37 6.67
N THR A 299 -16.89 -5.69 6.63
CA THR A 299 -17.15 -6.44 5.39
C THR A 299 -18.59 -6.18 4.94
N ARG A 300 -18.81 -5.91 3.68
CA ARG A 300 -20.13 -5.82 3.02
C ARG A 300 -20.43 -7.08 2.23
N SER A 301 -19.46 -7.56 1.46
CA SER A 301 -19.55 -8.79 0.68
C SER A 301 -18.20 -9.46 0.63
N ARG A 302 -18.19 -10.76 0.77
CA ARG A 302 -17.04 -11.63 0.50
C ARG A 302 -17.56 -12.95 -0.10
N PRO A 303 -16.81 -13.61 -0.96
CA PRO A 303 -17.14 -14.96 -1.40
C PRO A 303 -17.24 -15.90 -0.23
N GLU A 304 -18.08 -16.91 -0.33
CA GLU A 304 -18.10 -18.00 0.65
C GLU A 304 -16.71 -18.66 0.66
N ALA A 305 -16.18 -18.91 1.88
CA ALA A 305 -14.88 -19.55 2.02
C ALA A 305 -14.94 -20.96 1.39
N THR A 306 -14.08 -21.23 0.41
CA THR A 306 -13.85 -22.58 -0.07
C THR A 306 -13.27 -23.43 1.07
N ASN A 307 -13.50 -24.75 1.06
CA ASN A 307 -13.07 -25.65 2.16
C ASN A 307 -11.57 -25.52 2.51
N ASP A 308 -10.71 -25.15 1.57
CA ASP A 308 -9.28 -24.94 1.81
C ASP A 308 -8.97 -23.72 2.69
N ALA A 309 -9.77 -22.64 2.59
CA ALA A 309 -9.61 -21.46 3.46
C ALA A 309 -10.06 -21.72 4.91
N ARG A 310 -10.99 -22.66 5.12
CA ARG A 310 -11.43 -23.07 6.47
C ARG A 310 -10.36 -23.88 7.22
N ILE A 311 -9.48 -24.59 6.50
CA ILE A 311 -8.39 -25.35 7.11
C ILE A 311 -7.34 -24.40 7.70
N ASP A 312 -7.03 -23.30 7.01
CA ASP A 312 -6.08 -22.30 7.52
C ASP A 312 -6.63 -21.51 8.73
N GLU A 313 -7.93 -21.24 8.79
CA GLU A 313 -8.56 -20.62 9.96
C GLU A 313 -8.60 -21.57 11.19
N VAL A 314 -8.83 -22.86 10.98
CA VAL A 314 -8.85 -23.87 12.07
C VAL A 314 -7.46 -24.11 12.63
N ILE A 315 -6.43 -24.16 11.79
CA ILE A 315 -5.02 -24.32 12.20
C ILE A 315 -4.52 -23.08 12.96
N SER A 316 -4.99 -21.87 12.61
CA SER A 316 -4.62 -20.63 13.31
C SER A 316 -5.34 -20.39 14.62
N ALA A 317 -6.48 -21.06 14.86
CA ALA A 317 -7.25 -20.98 16.10
C ALA A 317 -6.79 -21.99 17.17
N THR A 318 -5.93 -22.95 16.79
CA THR A 318 -5.43 -24.00 17.69
C THR A 318 -3.92 -23.90 17.98
N ALA A 319 -3.27 -22.84 17.52
CA ALA A 319 -1.87 -22.45 17.81
C ALA A 319 -1.82 -21.12 18.55
#